data_6a09edd2c2b28d219ba8afcc48a35b7c
#
_entry.id   6a09edd2c2b28d219ba8afcc48a35b7c
#
_cell.length_a   1.000
_cell.length_b   1.000
_cell.length_c   1.000
_cell.angle_alpha   90.00
_cell.angle_beta   90.00
_cell.angle_gamma   90.00
#
_symmetry.space_group_name_H-M   'P 1'
#
loop_
_entity.id
_entity.type
_entity.pdbx_description
1 polymer ?
#
loop_
_entity_poly.entity_id
_entity_poly.type
_entity_poly.pdbx_seq_one_letter_code
_entity_poly.pdbx_strand_id
1 'polypeptide(L)'
;KTTVARKMHALFQNMGLCAPHSPMVETRAAELMGNVVGEAEKLVKEAFDSANGGVLFIDEAYELGDGPYGKKALSTLVGLTGNEQNVIVILAGYEDDMRLMLAKNSGGEGRFMNKLRFPDWSPSECTGFVLNMIRAASFIADEGVKECLQVGFEELKSRPGWANVRDALSLWRDRILKARASRIAEMSEVTRNVTVDDVEKGVKSYLADRP
;
A
#
# COMPACT_ATOMS: atom_id res chain seq x y z
N LYS A 1 2.07 0.15 0.35
CA LYS A 1 2.91 -0.90 0.97
C LYS A 1 3.02 -2.09 0.03
N THR A 2 1.95 -2.79 -0.30
CA THR A 2 1.93 -4.00 -1.14
C THR A 2 2.56 -3.80 -2.53
N THR A 3 2.25 -2.69 -3.21
CA THR A 3 2.84 -2.36 -4.53
C THR A 3 4.37 -2.25 -4.46
N VAL A 4 4.89 -1.70 -3.38
CA VAL A 4 6.35 -1.60 -3.17
C VAL A 4 6.94 -2.97 -2.91
N ALA A 5 6.30 -3.80 -2.07
CA ALA A 5 6.76 -5.16 -1.80
C ALA A 5 6.87 -5.99 -3.08
N ARG A 6 5.89 -5.90 -4.00
CA ARG A 6 5.96 -6.56 -5.32
C ARG A 6 7.13 -6.06 -6.17
N LYS A 7 7.40 -4.75 -6.15
CA LYS A 7 8.57 -4.19 -6.86
C LYS A 7 9.88 -4.61 -6.22
N MET A 8 9.93 -4.71 -4.90
CA MET A 8 11.10 -5.22 -4.18
C MET A 8 11.36 -6.69 -4.51
N HIS A 9 10.32 -7.53 -4.60
CA HIS A 9 10.49 -8.92 -5.02
C HIS A 9 11.15 -9.01 -6.40
N ALA A 10 10.66 -8.26 -7.40
CA ALA A 10 11.29 -8.20 -8.73
C ALA A 10 12.75 -7.71 -8.67
N LEU A 11 13.04 -6.73 -7.82
CA LEU A 11 14.41 -6.24 -7.60
C LEU A 11 15.28 -7.34 -6.97
N PHE A 12 14.80 -8.05 -5.96
CA PHE A 12 15.54 -9.14 -5.30
C PHE A 12 15.84 -10.30 -6.25
N GLN A 13 14.92 -10.63 -7.16
CA GLN A 13 15.20 -11.59 -8.23
C GLN A 13 16.32 -11.11 -9.16
N ASN A 14 16.28 -9.84 -9.60
CA ASN A 14 17.31 -9.26 -10.45
C ASN A 14 18.68 -9.17 -9.77
N MET A 15 18.70 -9.03 -8.44
CA MET A 15 19.93 -9.02 -7.63
C MET A 15 20.42 -10.42 -7.25
N GLY A 16 19.71 -11.47 -7.61
CA GLY A 16 20.04 -12.85 -7.23
C GLY A 16 19.81 -13.19 -5.75
N LEU A 17 19.07 -12.35 -5.01
CA LEU A 17 18.69 -12.59 -3.62
C LEU A 17 17.47 -13.52 -3.49
N CYS A 18 16.66 -13.61 -4.53
CA CYS A 18 15.60 -14.59 -4.70
C CYS A 18 15.87 -15.42 -5.95
N ALA A 19 15.40 -16.66 -5.96
CA ALA A 19 15.50 -17.50 -7.15
C ALA A 19 14.71 -16.90 -8.33
N PRO A 20 15.15 -17.09 -9.59
CA PRO A 20 14.35 -16.73 -10.75
C PRO A 20 12.96 -17.38 -10.69
N HIS A 21 11.91 -16.60 -10.96
CA HIS A 21 10.51 -17.08 -10.88
C HIS A 21 10.06 -17.57 -9.49
N SER A 22 10.77 -17.19 -8.44
CA SER A 22 10.41 -17.52 -7.06
C SER A 22 9.04 -16.92 -6.70
N PRO A 23 8.29 -17.55 -5.77
CA PRO A 23 6.99 -17.06 -5.36
C PRO A 23 7.09 -15.76 -4.54
N MET A 24 6.04 -14.96 -4.64
CA MET A 24 5.72 -13.94 -3.65
C MET A 24 4.40 -14.34 -3.00
N VAL A 25 4.47 -14.76 -1.76
CA VAL A 25 3.30 -15.09 -0.94
C VAL A 25 2.87 -13.83 -0.21
N GLU A 26 1.63 -13.40 -0.46
CA GLU A 26 1.02 -12.24 0.19
C GLU A 26 -0.08 -12.73 1.13
N THR A 27 -0.01 -12.34 2.40
CA THR A 27 -1.00 -12.68 3.43
C THR A 27 -1.20 -11.52 4.40
N ARG A 28 -2.19 -11.62 5.26
CA ARG A 28 -2.42 -10.71 6.38
C ARG A 28 -2.11 -11.39 7.70
N ALA A 29 -1.73 -10.62 8.69
CA ALA A 29 -1.48 -11.14 10.03
C ALA A 29 -2.65 -11.96 10.58
N ALA A 30 -3.88 -11.48 10.40
CA ALA A 30 -5.11 -12.16 10.82
C ALA A 30 -5.23 -13.60 10.27
N GLU A 31 -4.77 -13.84 9.03
CA GLU A 31 -4.82 -15.15 8.37
C GLU A 31 -3.80 -16.13 8.95
N LEU A 32 -2.80 -15.65 9.69
CA LEU A 32 -1.73 -16.45 10.29
C LEU A 32 -1.99 -16.77 11.78
N MET A 33 -2.97 -16.13 12.40
CA MET A 33 -3.20 -16.31 13.84
C MET A 33 -3.98 -17.58 14.18
N GLY A 34 -4.87 -18.02 13.28
CA GLY A 34 -5.75 -19.16 13.55
C GLY A 34 -6.74 -18.90 14.68
N ASN A 35 -7.55 -19.92 15.02
CA ASN A 35 -8.59 -19.85 16.05
C ASN A 35 -8.47 -20.91 17.12
N VAL A 36 -7.58 -21.88 16.95
CA VAL A 36 -7.35 -23.00 17.89
C VAL A 36 -5.88 -23.17 18.20
N VAL A 37 -5.59 -23.87 19.30
CA VAL A 37 -4.21 -24.13 19.72
C VAL A 37 -3.46 -24.95 18.66
N GLY A 38 -2.26 -24.51 18.31
CA GLY A 38 -1.41 -25.16 17.30
C GLY A 38 -1.66 -24.72 15.86
N GLU A 39 -2.77 -24.03 15.58
CA GLU A 39 -3.11 -23.59 14.22
C GLU A 39 -2.19 -22.46 13.75
N ALA A 40 -1.88 -21.51 14.61
CA ALA A 40 -1.00 -20.39 14.29
C ALA A 40 0.38 -20.85 13.80
N GLU A 41 1.00 -21.82 14.49
CA GLU A 41 2.29 -22.39 14.08
C GLU A 41 2.21 -23.06 12.71
N LYS A 42 1.12 -23.78 12.47
CA LYS A 42 0.89 -24.49 11.21
C LYS A 42 0.74 -23.49 10.06
N LEU A 43 -0.14 -22.48 10.21
CA LEU A 43 -0.41 -21.45 9.18
C LEU A 43 0.84 -20.64 8.84
N VAL A 44 1.61 -20.22 9.86
CA VAL A 44 2.88 -19.52 9.63
C VAL A 44 3.87 -20.37 8.88
N LYS A 45 4.00 -21.66 9.25
CA LYS A 45 4.90 -22.59 8.58
C LYS A 45 4.48 -22.83 7.13
N GLU A 46 3.21 -23.07 6.86
CA GLU A 46 2.67 -23.27 5.52
C GLU A 46 2.91 -22.04 4.62
N ALA A 47 2.67 -20.82 5.14
CA ALA A 47 2.94 -19.59 4.41
C ALA A 47 4.44 -19.42 4.13
N PHE A 48 5.28 -19.74 5.11
CA PHE A 48 6.74 -19.63 4.97
C PHE A 48 7.28 -20.65 3.97
N ASP A 49 6.86 -21.91 4.05
CA ASP A 49 7.26 -22.98 3.13
C ASP A 49 6.80 -22.66 1.68
N SER A 50 5.59 -22.08 1.53
CA SER A 50 5.06 -21.65 0.25
C SER A 50 5.86 -20.50 -0.40
N ALA A 51 6.57 -19.72 0.41
CA ALA A 51 7.42 -18.61 -0.05
C ALA A 51 8.88 -19.04 -0.31
N ASN A 52 9.18 -20.32 -0.26
CA ASN A 52 10.56 -20.82 -0.38
C ASN A 52 11.26 -20.33 -1.66
N GLY A 53 12.47 -19.80 -1.49
CA GLY A 53 13.26 -19.18 -2.56
C GLY A 53 12.83 -17.76 -2.95
N GLY A 54 11.76 -17.21 -2.32
CA GLY A 54 11.16 -15.94 -2.68
C GLY A 54 10.86 -15.03 -1.49
N VAL A 55 9.67 -14.43 -1.50
CA VAL A 55 9.25 -13.41 -0.54
C VAL A 55 7.95 -13.81 0.15
N LEU A 56 7.91 -13.72 1.48
CA LEU A 56 6.70 -13.73 2.29
C LEU A 56 6.40 -12.29 2.72
N PHE A 57 5.31 -11.73 2.20
CA PHE A 57 4.80 -10.41 2.57
C PHE A 57 3.61 -10.55 3.52
N ILE A 58 3.71 -9.93 4.70
CA ILE A 58 2.64 -9.94 5.71
C ILE A 58 2.15 -8.51 5.92
N ASP A 59 0.92 -8.24 5.51
CA ASP A 59 0.27 -6.93 5.73
C ASP A 59 -0.39 -6.88 7.11
N GLU A 60 -0.50 -5.66 7.66
CA GLU A 60 -1.03 -5.39 9.00
C GLU A 60 -0.32 -6.23 10.09
N ALA A 61 1.00 -6.44 9.90
CA ALA A 61 1.79 -7.38 10.69
C ALA A 61 1.80 -7.07 12.21
N TYR A 62 1.49 -5.83 12.61
CA TYR A 62 1.39 -5.45 14.03
C TYR A 62 0.33 -6.26 14.79
N GLU A 63 -0.70 -6.77 14.12
CA GLU A 63 -1.70 -7.64 14.74
C GLU A 63 -1.10 -8.94 15.33
N LEU A 64 0.05 -9.40 14.82
CA LEU A 64 0.80 -10.51 15.40
C LEU A 64 1.31 -10.23 16.82
N GLY A 65 1.29 -8.97 17.28
CA GLY A 65 1.60 -8.59 18.65
C GLY A 65 0.47 -8.85 19.65
N ASP A 66 -0.74 -9.14 19.16
CA ASP A 66 -1.95 -9.17 19.96
C ASP A 66 -2.44 -10.59 20.25
N GLY A 67 -2.99 -10.75 21.44
CA GLY A 67 -3.54 -12.02 21.88
C GLY A 67 -2.52 -13.19 21.94
N PRO A 68 -2.96 -14.35 22.40
CA PRO A 68 -2.08 -15.52 22.53
C PRO A 68 -1.70 -16.13 21.17
N TYR A 69 -2.64 -16.14 20.21
CA TYR A 69 -2.41 -16.70 18.87
C TYR A 69 -1.49 -15.82 18.03
N GLY A 70 -1.66 -14.48 18.08
CA GLY A 70 -0.77 -13.54 17.39
C GLY A 70 0.67 -13.64 17.91
N LYS A 71 0.86 -13.64 19.24
CA LYS A 71 2.18 -13.82 19.86
C LYS A 71 2.83 -15.17 19.47
N LYS A 72 2.03 -16.22 19.33
CA LYS A 72 2.53 -17.53 18.93
C LYS A 72 2.93 -17.53 17.46
N ALA A 73 2.13 -16.92 16.57
CA ALA A 73 2.45 -16.72 15.16
C ALA A 73 3.75 -15.92 15.00
N LEU A 74 3.90 -14.78 15.70
CA LEU A 74 5.11 -13.97 15.69
C LEU A 74 6.34 -14.77 16.16
N SER A 75 6.23 -15.47 17.27
CA SER A 75 7.34 -16.28 17.80
C SER A 75 7.76 -17.38 16.83
N THR A 76 6.81 -18.03 16.17
CA THR A 76 7.08 -19.04 15.14
C THR A 76 7.77 -18.43 13.93
N LEU A 77 7.27 -17.28 13.44
CA LEU A 77 7.87 -16.54 12.32
C LEU A 77 9.31 -16.15 12.62
N VAL A 78 9.56 -15.54 13.80
CA VAL A 78 10.91 -15.16 14.25
C VAL A 78 11.84 -16.38 14.34
N GLY A 79 11.33 -17.52 14.81
CA GLY A 79 12.08 -18.78 14.84
C GLY A 79 12.47 -19.27 13.45
N LEU A 80 11.56 -19.21 12.48
CA LEU A 80 11.82 -19.63 11.09
C LEU A 80 12.83 -18.72 10.40
N THR A 81 12.77 -17.40 10.59
CA THR A 81 13.75 -16.46 10.01
C THR A 81 15.15 -16.60 10.61
N GLY A 82 15.33 -17.32 11.70
CA GLY A 82 16.62 -17.60 12.32
C GLY A 82 17.39 -18.77 11.72
N ASN A 83 16.72 -19.63 11.00
CA ASN A 83 17.33 -20.77 10.32
C ASN A 83 17.82 -20.30 8.92
N GLU A 84 18.82 -20.98 8.35
CA GLU A 84 19.31 -20.72 6.98
C GLU A 84 18.20 -21.09 5.96
N GLN A 85 17.23 -20.19 5.78
CA GLN A 85 16.13 -20.41 4.86
C GLN A 85 16.11 -19.36 3.75
N ASN A 86 15.82 -19.79 2.54
CA ASN A 86 15.80 -18.97 1.34
C ASN A 86 14.50 -18.16 1.21
N VAL A 87 14.02 -17.54 2.30
CA VAL A 87 12.78 -16.74 2.31
C VAL A 87 13.10 -15.35 2.84
N ILE A 88 12.78 -14.34 2.06
CA ILE A 88 12.83 -12.94 2.49
C ILE A 88 11.46 -12.59 3.08
N VAL A 89 11.42 -12.22 4.36
CA VAL A 89 10.18 -11.81 5.02
C VAL A 89 10.07 -10.29 5.04
N ILE A 90 8.94 -9.78 4.55
CA ILE A 90 8.59 -8.34 4.57
C ILE A 90 7.35 -8.16 5.44
N LEU A 91 7.50 -7.45 6.54
CA LEU A 91 6.40 -7.06 7.43
C LEU A 91 5.96 -5.64 7.10
N ALA A 92 4.65 -5.40 6.95
CA ALA A 92 4.09 -4.09 6.71
C ALA A 92 3.05 -3.72 7.79
N GLY A 93 3.07 -2.47 8.22
CA GLY A 93 2.16 -1.97 9.24
C GLY A 93 2.38 -0.48 9.49
N TYR A 94 1.75 0.06 10.52
CA TYR A 94 2.00 1.40 11.04
C TYR A 94 3.25 1.41 11.91
N GLU A 95 4.07 2.46 11.83
CA GLU A 95 5.42 2.48 12.42
C GLU A 95 5.41 2.22 13.93
N ASP A 96 4.55 2.92 14.68
CA ASP A 96 4.51 2.79 16.13
C ASP A 96 3.99 1.41 16.56
N ASP A 97 2.97 0.89 15.89
CA ASP A 97 2.39 -0.43 16.19
C ASP A 97 3.40 -1.54 15.86
N MET A 98 4.12 -1.42 14.74
CA MET A 98 5.19 -2.35 14.37
C MET A 98 6.32 -2.34 15.40
N ARG A 99 6.71 -1.16 15.88
CA ARG A 99 7.75 -1.03 16.93
C ARG A 99 7.30 -1.71 18.21
N LEU A 100 6.04 -1.48 18.64
CA LEU A 100 5.48 -2.11 19.84
C LEU A 100 5.38 -3.63 19.70
N MET A 101 4.97 -4.12 18.54
CA MET A 101 4.91 -5.57 18.27
C MET A 101 6.29 -6.22 18.36
N LEU A 102 7.30 -5.67 17.67
CA LEU A 102 8.65 -6.23 17.67
C LEU A 102 9.30 -6.20 19.06
N ALA A 103 9.08 -5.15 19.85
CA ALA A 103 9.58 -5.04 21.21
C ALA A 103 8.99 -6.07 22.19
N LYS A 104 7.78 -6.59 21.90
CA LYS A 104 7.15 -7.68 22.70
C LYS A 104 7.81 -9.05 22.48
N ASN A 105 8.67 -9.20 21.46
CA ASN A 105 9.35 -10.46 21.15
C ASN A 105 10.87 -10.27 21.21
N SER A 106 11.54 -10.98 22.13
CA SER A 106 12.98 -10.84 22.40
C SER A 106 13.90 -11.10 21.17
N GLY A 107 13.40 -11.78 20.13
CA GLY A 107 14.13 -12.03 18.89
C GLY A 107 13.69 -11.15 17.72
N GLY A 108 12.56 -10.44 17.87
CA GLY A 108 11.92 -9.70 16.77
C GLY A 108 12.76 -8.55 16.25
N GLU A 109 13.25 -7.68 17.14
CA GLU A 109 14.05 -6.54 16.73
C GLU A 109 15.35 -6.93 16.06
N GLY A 110 16.01 -8.00 16.51
CA GLY A 110 17.25 -8.50 15.92
C GLY A 110 17.08 -9.16 14.55
N ARG A 111 15.88 -9.61 14.20
CA ARG A 111 15.58 -10.25 12.89
C ARG A 111 15.10 -9.23 11.86
N PHE A 112 14.33 -8.21 12.29
CA PHE A 112 13.73 -7.20 11.41
C PHE A 112 14.40 -5.84 11.57
N MET A 113 15.72 -5.80 11.37
CA MET A 113 16.53 -4.58 11.52
C MET A 113 16.33 -3.58 10.38
N ASN A 114 16.07 -4.06 9.16
CA ASN A 114 15.93 -3.22 7.98
C ASN A 114 14.53 -2.59 7.96
N LYS A 115 14.46 -1.26 8.12
CA LYS A 115 13.21 -0.50 8.17
C LYS A 115 13.11 0.44 6.99
N LEU A 116 12.04 0.32 6.21
CA LEU A 116 11.70 1.26 5.15
C LEU A 116 10.50 2.10 5.60
N ARG A 117 10.70 3.39 5.71
CA ARG A 117 9.63 4.34 6.07
C ARG A 117 9.02 4.93 4.82
N PHE A 118 7.71 5.04 4.82
CA PHE A 118 6.92 5.70 3.79
C PHE A 118 6.24 6.92 4.41
N PRO A 119 6.86 8.11 4.30
CA PRO A 119 6.23 9.32 4.79
C PRO A 119 4.95 9.62 4.00
N ASP A 120 4.08 10.39 4.60
CA ASP A 120 2.90 10.89 3.93
C ASP A 120 3.28 11.73 2.71
N TRP A 121 2.58 11.51 1.62
CA TRP A 121 2.80 12.26 0.40
C TRP A 121 2.43 13.73 0.57
N SER A 122 3.23 14.59 -0.03
CA SER A 122 2.91 16.00 -0.19
C SER A 122 1.80 16.21 -1.23
N PRO A 123 1.08 17.33 -1.18
CA PRO A 123 0.13 17.71 -2.24
C PRO A 123 0.77 17.71 -3.64
N SER A 124 2.03 18.13 -3.74
CA SER A 124 2.79 18.11 -4.99
C SER A 124 3.04 16.71 -5.53
N GLU A 125 3.36 15.73 -4.67
CA GLU A 125 3.54 14.33 -5.07
C GLU A 125 2.22 13.71 -5.54
N CYS A 126 1.10 14.00 -4.85
CA CYS A 126 -0.23 13.57 -5.26
C CYS A 126 -0.64 14.21 -6.60
N THR A 127 -0.37 15.49 -6.80
CA THR A 127 -0.58 16.20 -8.07
C THR A 127 0.21 15.55 -9.19
N GLY A 128 1.51 15.31 -8.98
CA GLY A 128 2.36 14.61 -9.96
C GLY A 128 1.85 13.22 -10.30
N PHE A 129 1.37 12.49 -9.29
CA PHE A 129 0.78 11.16 -9.49
C PHE A 129 -0.47 11.22 -10.37
N VAL A 130 -1.43 12.13 -10.10
CA VAL A 130 -2.65 12.27 -10.91
C VAL A 130 -2.32 12.73 -12.33
N LEU A 131 -1.39 13.67 -12.53
CA LEU A 131 -0.93 14.06 -13.86
C LEU A 131 -0.33 12.88 -14.63
N ASN A 132 0.41 12.00 -13.98
CA ASN A 132 0.92 10.78 -14.61
C ASN A 132 -0.22 9.82 -14.97
N MET A 133 -1.27 9.71 -14.15
CA MET A 133 -2.45 8.90 -14.47
C MET A 133 -3.23 9.47 -15.66
N ILE A 134 -3.37 10.78 -15.75
CA ILE A 134 -3.96 11.47 -16.90
C ILE A 134 -3.21 11.11 -18.19
N ARG A 135 -1.88 11.21 -18.18
CA ARG A 135 -1.03 10.85 -19.33
C ARG A 135 -1.12 9.37 -19.68
N ALA A 136 -1.06 8.48 -18.68
CA ALA A 136 -1.15 7.03 -18.88
C ALA A 136 -2.48 6.60 -19.48
N ALA A 137 -3.56 7.35 -19.21
CA ALA A 137 -4.87 7.17 -19.82
C ALA A 137 -5.01 7.83 -21.21
N SER A 138 -3.92 8.36 -21.76
CA SER A 138 -3.90 9.10 -23.04
C SER A 138 -4.80 10.33 -23.06
N PHE A 139 -4.99 10.97 -21.90
CA PHE A 139 -5.65 12.26 -21.78
C PHE A 139 -4.61 13.40 -21.72
N ILE A 140 -5.09 14.61 -21.95
CA ILE A 140 -4.30 15.85 -21.93
C ILE A 140 -4.84 16.70 -20.79
N ALA A 141 -3.98 17.13 -19.88
CA ALA A 141 -4.34 18.11 -18.86
C ALA A 141 -4.30 19.51 -19.47
N ASP A 142 -5.38 20.29 -19.33
CA ASP A 142 -5.40 21.68 -19.75
C ASP A 142 -4.54 22.56 -18.84
N GLU A 143 -4.25 23.76 -19.29
CA GLU A 143 -3.58 24.78 -18.48
C GLU A 143 -4.39 25.05 -17.19
N GLY A 144 -3.70 25.18 -16.07
CA GLY A 144 -4.31 25.37 -14.74
C GLY A 144 -4.75 24.09 -14.02
N VAL A 145 -4.81 22.93 -14.69
CA VAL A 145 -5.18 21.65 -14.03
C VAL A 145 -4.19 21.27 -12.93
N LYS A 146 -2.91 21.50 -13.13
CA LYS A 146 -1.87 21.21 -12.15
C LYS A 146 -2.06 22.03 -10.86
N GLU A 147 -2.28 23.33 -11.01
CA GLU A 147 -2.49 24.27 -9.92
C GLU A 147 -3.78 23.93 -9.16
N CYS A 148 -4.85 23.63 -9.88
CA CYS A 148 -6.13 23.23 -9.31
C CYS A 148 -6.01 21.92 -8.50
N LEU A 149 -5.29 20.91 -9.01
CA LEU A 149 -5.00 19.68 -8.27
C LEU A 149 -4.18 19.95 -7.01
N GLN A 150 -3.18 20.84 -7.10
CA GLN A 150 -2.32 21.21 -5.97
C GLN A 150 -3.15 21.78 -4.82
N VAL A 151 -4.00 22.77 -5.11
CA VAL A 151 -4.91 23.39 -4.13
C VAL A 151 -5.89 22.37 -3.57
N GLY A 152 -6.47 21.53 -4.43
CA GLY A 152 -7.39 20.47 -4.00
C GLY A 152 -6.73 19.46 -3.04
N PHE A 153 -5.48 19.08 -3.28
CA PHE A 153 -4.76 18.17 -2.38
C PHE A 153 -4.30 18.85 -1.09
N GLU A 154 -4.02 20.15 -1.10
CA GLU A 154 -3.74 20.92 0.13
C GLU A 154 -4.97 20.91 1.05
N GLU A 155 -6.14 21.14 0.50
CA GLU A 155 -7.39 21.08 1.25
C GLU A 155 -7.70 19.67 1.74
N LEU A 156 -7.59 18.65 0.89
CA LEU A 156 -7.82 17.25 1.26
C LEU A 156 -6.89 16.79 2.38
N LYS A 157 -5.61 17.15 2.31
CA LYS A 157 -4.61 16.78 3.34
C LYS A 157 -4.88 17.43 4.68
N SER A 158 -5.51 18.60 4.73
CA SER A 158 -5.88 19.27 5.97
C SER A 158 -7.04 18.61 6.72
N ARG A 159 -7.77 17.71 6.07
CA ARG A 159 -8.92 17.03 6.65
C ARG A 159 -8.56 15.69 7.31
N PRO A 160 -9.34 15.24 8.32
CA PRO A 160 -9.17 13.91 8.90
C PRO A 160 -9.30 12.81 7.88
N GLY A 161 -8.59 11.71 8.10
CA GLY A 161 -8.69 10.52 7.25
C GLY A 161 -7.91 10.59 5.94
N TRP A 162 -6.93 11.51 5.83
CA TRP A 162 -6.01 11.54 4.69
C TRP A 162 -5.32 10.19 4.47
N ALA A 163 -5.47 9.61 3.30
CA ALA A 163 -4.97 8.29 2.93
C ALA A 163 -3.97 8.31 1.76
N ASN A 164 -3.31 9.42 1.52
CA ASN A 164 -2.21 9.57 0.57
C ASN A 164 -2.59 9.17 -0.87
N VAL A 165 -1.81 8.27 -1.47
CA VAL A 165 -2.04 7.80 -2.84
C VAL A 165 -3.42 7.16 -3.06
N ARG A 166 -4.03 6.61 -2.00
CA ARG A 166 -5.39 6.05 -2.09
C ARG A 166 -6.40 7.16 -2.41
N ASP A 167 -6.27 8.30 -1.74
CA ASP A 167 -7.11 9.46 -2.00
C ASP A 167 -6.86 10.06 -3.40
N ALA A 168 -5.59 10.17 -3.79
CA ALA A 168 -5.25 10.66 -5.12
C ALA A 168 -5.81 9.76 -6.23
N LEU A 169 -5.76 8.43 -6.03
CA LEU A 169 -6.30 7.46 -6.96
C LEU A 169 -7.84 7.51 -7.03
N SER A 170 -8.51 7.62 -5.88
CA SER A 170 -9.97 7.72 -5.81
C SER A 170 -10.47 9.05 -6.38
N LEU A 171 -9.80 10.16 -6.08
CA LEU A 171 -10.10 11.46 -6.69
C LEU A 171 -10.04 11.37 -8.23
N TRP A 172 -8.99 10.76 -8.79
CA TRP A 172 -8.86 10.59 -10.23
C TRP A 172 -9.96 9.68 -10.80
N ARG A 173 -10.08 8.45 -10.31
CA ARG A 173 -10.95 7.40 -10.88
C ARG A 173 -12.43 7.65 -10.67
N ASP A 174 -12.78 8.07 -9.44
CA ASP A 174 -14.17 8.05 -9.00
C ASP A 174 -14.82 9.43 -9.10
N ARG A 175 -14.03 10.50 -9.27
CA ARG A 175 -14.53 11.87 -9.27
C ARG A 175 -14.18 12.64 -10.53
N ILE A 176 -12.89 12.82 -10.84
CA ILE A 176 -12.46 13.61 -12.01
C ILE A 176 -12.91 12.94 -13.30
N LEU A 177 -12.71 11.64 -13.47
CA LEU A 177 -13.20 10.92 -14.65
C LEU A 177 -14.71 10.97 -14.79
N LYS A 178 -15.46 10.94 -13.68
CA LYS A 178 -16.92 11.06 -13.68
C LYS A 178 -17.35 12.48 -14.09
N ALA A 179 -16.75 13.52 -13.53
CA ALA A 179 -17.02 14.90 -13.89
C ALA A 179 -16.75 15.14 -15.38
N ARG A 180 -15.61 14.67 -15.88
CA ARG A 180 -15.26 14.69 -17.31
C ARG A 180 -16.30 13.96 -18.17
N ALA A 181 -16.72 12.76 -17.77
CA ALA A 181 -17.71 11.99 -18.53
C ALA A 181 -19.05 12.74 -18.60
N SER A 182 -19.50 13.35 -17.51
CA SER A 182 -20.71 14.19 -17.49
C SER A 182 -20.59 15.39 -18.44
N ARG A 183 -19.47 16.11 -18.39
CA ARG A 183 -19.22 17.23 -19.29
C ARG A 183 -19.25 16.81 -20.78
N ILE A 184 -18.62 15.69 -21.14
CA ILE A 184 -18.60 15.19 -22.52
C ILE A 184 -19.98 14.75 -22.98
N ALA A 185 -20.82 14.17 -22.09
CA ALA A 185 -22.19 13.81 -22.42
C ALA A 185 -23.07 15.00 -22.76
N GLU A 186 -22.75 16.17 -22.21
CA GLU A 186 -23.43 17.44 -22.51
C GLU A 186 -22.86 18.11 -23.78
N MET A 187 -21.67 17.74 -24.22
CA MET A 187 -21.01 18.28 -25.40
C MET A 187 -21.21 17.34 -26.58
N SER A 188 -21.42 17.90 -27.76
CA SER A 188 -21.52 17.11 -29.01
C SER A 188 -20.15 16.60 -29.51
N GLU A 189 -19.05 16.97 -28.86
CA GLU A 189 -17.68 16.66 -29.27
C GLU A 189 -16.91 15.94 -28.18
N VAL A 190 -16.28 14.80 -28.54
CA VAL A 190 -15.44 14.03 -27.62
C VAL A 190 -14.01 14.58 -27.64
N THR A 191 -13.61 15.24 -26.56
CA THR A 191 -12.23 15.72 -26.37
C THR A 191 -11.41 14.77 -25.51
N ARG A 192 -10.08 14.78 -25.66
CA ARG A 192 -9.16 14.06 -24.75
C ARG A 192 -8.75 14.89 -23.54
N ASN A 193 -9.27 16.08 -23.42
CA ASN A 193 -8.86 17.00 -22.38
C ASN A 193 -9.50 16.70 -21.04
N VAL A 194 -8.71 16.89 -19.99
CA VAL A 194 -9.16 17.04 -18.60
C VAL A 194 -9.04 18.53 -18.28
N THR A 195 -10.15 19.17 -17.97
CA THR A 195 -10.23 20.61 -17.74
C THR A 195 -10.13 20.95 -16.26
N VAL A 196 -9.90 22.23 -15.94
CA VAL A 196 -9.95 22.74 -14.57
C VAL A 196 -11.32 22.49 -13.94
N ASP A 197 -12.41 22.69 -14.68
CA ASP A 197 -13.79 22.43 -14.21
C ASP A 197 -14.00 20.96 -13.82
N ASP A 198 -13.44 20.00 -14.59
CA ASP A 198 -13.51 18.57 -14.23
C ASP A 198 -12.84 18.30 -12.89
N VAL A 199 -11.69 18.95 -12.64
CA VAL A 199 -10.93 18.80 -11.38
C VAL A 199 -11.66 19.47 -10.23
N GLU A 200 -12.14 20.69 -10.39
CA GLU A 200 -12.89 21.42 -9.35
C GLU A 200 -14.14 20.67 -8.92
N LYS A 201 -14.94 20.19 -9.87
CA LYS A 201 -16.11 19.36 -9.59
C LYS A 201 -15.72 18.05 -8.89
N GLY A 202 -14.65 17.43 -9.32
CA GLY A 202 -14.11 16.21 -8.71
C GLY A 202 -13.69 16.43 -7.27
N VAL A 203 -12.90 17.46 -7.00
CA VAL A 203 -12.43 17.83 -5.65
C VAL A 203 -13.61 18.19 -4.75
N LYS A 204 -14.52 19.06 -5.22
CA LYS A 204 -15.71 19.46 -4.47
C LYS A 204 -16.59 18.27 -4.09
N SER A 205 -16.84 17.36 -5.04
CA SER A 205 -17.59 16.14 -4.79
C SER A 205 -16.89 15.22 -3.78
N TYR A 206 -15.55 15.13 -3.86
CA TYR A 206 -14.78 14.28 -2.94
C TYR A 206 -14.75 14.83 -1.51
N LEU A 207 -14.66 16.16 -1.38
CA LEU A 207 -14.73 16.87 -0.10
C LEU A 207 -16.10 16.78 0.56
N ALA A 208 -17.18 16.80 -0.23
CA ALA A 208 -18.54 16.72 0.28
C ALA A 208 -18.87 15.37 0.93
N ASP A 209 -18.20 14.30 0.51
CA ASP A 209 -18.40 12.95 1.07
C ASP A 209 -17.48 12.67 2.28
N ARG A 210 -16.67 13.66 2.68
CA ARG A 210 -15.80 13.58 3.87
C ARG A 210 -16.33 14.46 4.99
N PRO A 211 -16.43 13.92 6.19
CA PRO A 211 -16.82 14.70 7.37
C PRO A 211 -15.81 15.78 7.74
#